data_3fe3c5658e25bc7cd9ab2cccf9d77ab9
#
_entry.id   3fe3c5658e25bc7cd9ab2cccf9d77ab9
#
_cell.length_a   1.000
_cell.length_b   1.000
_cell.length_c   1.000
_cell.angle_alpha   90.00
_cell.angle_beta   90.00
_cell.angle_gamma   90.00
#
_symmetry.space_group_name_H-M   'P 1'
#
loop_
_entity.id
_entity.type
_entity.pdbx_description
1 polymer ?
#
loop_
_entity_poly.entity_id
_entity_poly.type
_entity_poly.pdbx_seq_one_letter_code
_entity_poly.pdbx_strand_id
1 'polypeptide(L)'
;MPADTVPSMRVLLAAAALATTLLLPDLATAYSWPIKPFGSPHAIRGSFGDPRFHLDAEGALSAFHFGVDIAARDGTAVYAVEPGVVVRRHADSVTVGRPSGRRYGYWHIRPVVRSGTHVRLHQLLGHVLPGWGHVHLAESFRGSYRNPLRKGALTPYSDHTLPTVEWIRVLTPLGAPVDPSVVTGPIDIEASIYDTPPIAPPAPWNLARFAPAQVWWSLTGSDGVVVASSLAVNFQFGLPSNGLYNWIYAAGSYQNKPHRPGEYLYWVVHGLDTTGMPNGSYTLEVGAVDTRNNLGTSSVNLTIANAAAG
;
A
#
# COMPACT_ATOMS: atom_id res chain seq x y z
N MET A 1 -43.57 33.89 47.44
CA MET A 1 -43.03 33.74 46.08
C MET A 1 -41.76 32.98 46.21
N PRO A 2 -41.68 31.69 45.79
CA PRO A 2 -40.41 30.93 45.79
C PRO A 2 -39.69 31.15 44.46
N ALA A 3 -38.36 31.28 44.55
CA ALA A 3 -37.46 31.47 43.46
C ALA A 3 -37.22 30.13 42.74
N ASP A 4 -37.35 30.14 41.41
CA ASP A 4 -37.04 29.02 40.52
C ASP A 4 -35.55 28.78 40.44
N THR A 5 -35.11 27.60 40.88
CA THR A 5 -33.73 27.10 40.71
C THR A 5 -33.64 26.33 39.38
N VAL A 6 -32.89 26.89 38.44
CA VAL A 6 -32.51 26.22 37.19
C VAL A 6 -31.46 25.13 37.49
N PRO A 7 -31.64 23.87 37.08
CA PRO A 7 -30.63 22.85 37.28
C PRO A 7 -29.47 23.02 36.29
N SER A 8 -28.26 23.16 36.81
CA SER A 8 -27.02 23.18 36.03
C SER A 8 -26.75 21.80 35.41
N MET A 9 -26.77 21.73 34.11
CA MET A 9 -26.37 20.56 33.32
C MET A 9 -24.86 20.34 33.42
N ARG A 10 -24.47 19.40 34.27
CA ARG A 10 -23.05 18.96 34.36
C ARG A 10 -22.74 18.12 33.12
N VAL A 11 -21.97 18.68 32.21
CA VAL A 11 -21.34 17.93 31.07
C VAL A 11 -20.27 17.00 31.67
N LEU A 12 -20.57 15.72 31.70
CA LEU A 12 -19.59 14.68 32.00
C LEU A 12 -18.68 14.50 30.78
N LEU A 13 -17.51 15.10 30.82
CA LEU A 13 -16.40 14.78 29.92
C LEU A 13 -15.87 13.37 30.27
N ALA A 14 -16.31 12.36 29.52
CA ALA A 14 -15.71 11.05 29.54
C ALA A 14 -14.34 11.13 28.84
N ALA A 15 -13.26 11.22 29.60
CA ALA A 15 -11.91 11.06 29.09
C ALA A 15 -11.72 9.59 28.69
N ALA A 16 -11.85 9.28 27.39
CA ALA A 16 -11.43 8.02 26.83
C ALA A 16 -9.90 7.98 26.86
N ALA A 17 -9.34 7.27 27.83
CA ALA A 17 -7.92 6.94 27.86
C ALA A 17 -7.63 6.00 26.68
N LEU A 18 -7.12 6.56 25.59
CA LEU A 18 -6.58 5.81 24.47
C LEU A 18 -5.29 5.14 24.97
N ALA A 19 -5.36 3.84 25.31
CA ALA A 19 -4.18 3.03 25.60
C ALA A 19 -3.39 2.90 24.30
N THR A 20 -2.48 3.84 24.04
CA THR A 20 -1.43 3.72 23.05
C THR A 20 -0.50 2.60 23.50
N THR A 21 -0.76 1.37 23.04
CA THR A 21 0.29 0.35 23.01
C THR A 21 1.43 0.93 22.19
N LEU A 22 2.49 1.35 22.85
CA LEU A 22 3.78 1.64 22.26
C LEU A 22 4.26 0.36 21.56
N LEU A 23 3.83 0.13 20.31
CA LEU A 23 4.51 -0.74 19.40
C LEU A 23 5.88 -0.12 19.21
N LEU A 24 6.88 -0.62 19.95
CA LEU A 24 8.27 -0.32 19.67
C LEU A 24 8.46 -0.48 18.17
N PRO A 25 8.91 0.55 17.45
CA PRO A 25 9.12 0.42 16.02
C PRO A 25 10.03 -0.79 15.81
N ASP A 26 9.59 -1.74 15.00
CA ASP A 26 10.44 -2.83 14.53
C ASP A 26 11.58 -2.16 13.76
N LEU A 27 12.70 -1.91 14.47
CA LEU A 27 13.89 -1.30 13.87
C LEU A 27 14.29 -2.22 12.73
N ALA A 28 13.98 -1.80 11.52
CA ALA A 28 14.33 -2.54 10.34
C ALA A 28 15.84 -2.76 10.35
N THR A 29 16.25 -4.00 10.46
CA THR A 29 17.66 -4.34 10.21
C THR A 29 17.85 -4.24 8.70
N ALA A 30 18.69 -3.31 8.26
CA ALA A 30 19.01 -3.16 6.85
C ALA A 30 19.60 -4.46 6.30
N TYR A 31 19.14 -4.89 5.14
CA TYR A 31 19.63 -6.08 4.45
C TYR A 31 19.84 -5.78 2.97
N SER A 32 20.80 -6.52 2.38
CA SER A 32 21.22 -6.34 0.99
C SER A 32 20.23 -6.97 0.00
N TRP A 33 20.43 -6.69 -1.28
CA TRP A 33 19.68 -7.31 -2.36
C TRP A 33 19.95 -8.82 -2.46
N PRO A 34 18.95 -9.63 -2.87
CA PRO A 34 19.09 -11.09 -2.99
C PRO A 34 19.84 -11.53 -4.25
N ILE A 35 20.19 -10.61 -5.15
CA ILE A 35 20.92 -10.87 -6.40
C ILE A 35 22.12 -9.93 -6.49
N LYS A 36 23.13 -10.34 -7.25
CA LYS A 36 24.33 -9.51 -7.47
C LYS A 36 24.07 -8.39 -8.48
N PRO A 37 24.75 -7.23 -8.31
CA PRO A 37 25.63 -6.85 -7.22
C PRO A 37 24.84 -6.49 -5.96
N PHE A 38 25.23 -7.01 -4.79
CA PHE A 38 24.47 -6.85 -3.54
C PHE A 38 24.40 -5.42 -3.02
N GLY A 39 25.41 -4.62 -3.33
CA GLY A 39 25.53 -3.22 -2.89
C GLY A 39 25.00 -2.19 -3.89
N SER A 40 24.21 -2.62 -4.89
CA SER A 40 23.59 -1.71 -5.87
C SER A 40 22.09 -1.97 -5.93
N PRO A 41 21.27 -0.93 -6.17
CA PRO A 41 19.84 -1.14 -6.35
C PRO A 41 19.53 -1.87 -7.64
N HIS A 42 18.45 -2.64 -7.64
CA HIS A 42 17.96 -3.37 -8.80
C HIS A 42 16.57 -2.88 -9.19
N ALA A 43 16.22 -3.02 -10.47
CA ALA A 43 14.89 -2.70 -10.95
C ALA A 43 13.82 -3.60 -10.32
N ILE A 44 12.69 -3.02 -9.98
CA ILE A 44 11.53 -3.70 -9.41
C ILE A 44 10.38 -3.60 -10.41
N ARG A 45 9.64 -4.68 -10.64
CA ARG A 45 8.52 -4.72 -11.57
C ARG A 45 7.15 -4.88 -10.89
N GLY A 46 7.14 -5.09 -9.57
CA GLY A 46 5.96 -5.17 -8.73
C GLY A 46 6.30 -4.83 -7.30
N SER A 47 5.52 -3.96 -6.68
CA SER A 47 5.75 -3.42 -5.35
C SER A 47 4.84 -4.04 -4.29
N PHE A 48 5.20 -3.81 -3.03
CA PHE A 48 4.41 -4.20 -1.87
C PHE A 48 3.08 -3.45 -1.84
N GLY A 49 1.98 -4.17 -1.67
CA GLY A 49 0.63 -3.61 -1.71
C GLY A 49 -0.02 -3.66 -3.09
N ASP A 50 0.71 -3.88 -4.19
CA ASP A 50 0.12 -3.97 -5.54
C ASP A 50 -1.07 -4.93 -5.58
N PRO A 51 -2.13 -4.66 -6.37
CA PRO A 51 -3.24 -5.58 -6.53
C PRO A 51 -2.76 -6.89 -7.15
N ARG A 52 -3.23 -8.02 -6.60
CA ARG A 52 -2.99 -9.35 -7.12
C ARG A 52 -4.31 -10.10 -7.24
N PHE A 53 -4.43 -10.89 -8.31
CA PHE A 53 -5.51 -11.84 -8.50
C PHE A 53 -4.91 -13.23 -8.56
N HIS A 54 -5.35 -14.09 -7.66
CA HIS A 54 -5.00 -15.50 -7.64
C HIS A 54 -6.24 -16.31 -7.98
N LEU A 55 -6.09 -17.31 -8.84
CA LEU A 55 -7.09 -18.36 -9.03
C LEU A 55 -6.73 -19.50 -8.08
N ASP A 56 -7.58 -19.80 -7.15
CA ASP A 56 -7.53 -21.02 -6.33
C ASP A 56 -8.68 -21.97 -6.67
N ALA A 57 -8.77 -23.08 -5.94
CA ALA A 57 -9.81 -24.10 -6.16
C ALA A 57 -11.24 -23.57 -5.89
N GLU A 58 -11.36 -22.48 -5.15
CA GLU A 58 -12.64 -21.87 -4.74
C GLU A 58 -13.00 -20.65 -5.61
N GLY A 59 -12.10 -20.21 -6.50
CA GLY A 59 -12.31 -19.08 -7.42
C GLY A 59 -11.20 -18.04 -7.36
N ALA A 60 -11.47 -16.85 -7.93
CA ALA A 60 -10.50 -15.75 -7.95
C ALA A 60 -10.42 -15.08 -6.57
N LEU A 61 -9.26 -15.17 -5.93
CA LEU A 61 -8.96 -14.41 -4.72
C LEU A 61 -8.21 -13.12 -5.07
N SER A 62 -8.75 -12.02 -4.60
CA SER A 62 -8.05 -10.72 -4.63
C SER A 62 -7.19 -10.58 -3.38
N ALA A 63 -5.92 -10.21 -3.56
CA ALA A 63 -4.98 -10.07 -2.48
C ALA A 63 -4.01 -8.92 -2.73
N PHE A 64 -3.38 -8.44 -1.66
CA PHE A 64 -2.27 -7.48 -1.77
C PHE A 64 -0.95 -8.22 -2.01
N HIS A 65 -0.09 -7.67 -2.85
CA HIS A 65 1.25 -8.18 -3.06
C HIS A 65 2.09 -8.07 -1.77
N PHE A 66 2.52 -9.20 -1.25
CA PHE A 66 3.15 -9.29 0.07
C PHE A 66 4.67 -9.19 0.06
N GLY A 67 5.27 -8.76 -1.05
CA GLY A 67 6.71 -8.59 -1.23
C GLY A 67 7.03 -7.63 -2.37
N VAL A 68 8.21 -7.80 -2.95
CA VAL A 68 8.67 -7.06 -4.13
C VAL A 68 9.17 -8.02 -5.20
N ASP A 69 8.85 -7.73 -6.46
CA ASP A 69 9.27 -8.51 -7.62
C ASP A 69 10.52 -7.86 -8.23
N ILE A 70 11.70 -8.36 -7.87
CA ILE A 70 12.98 -7.85 -8.32
C ILE A 70 13.29 -8.45 -9.69
N ALA A 71 13.41 -7.60 -10.71
CA ALA A 71 13.72 -8.04 -12.07
C ALA A 71 15.06 -8.79 -12.13
N ALA A 72 15.03 -9.99 -12.65
CA ALA A 72 16.18 -10.87 -12.75
C ALA A 72 15.97 -11.86 -13.88
N ARG A 73 16.95 -12.04 -14.74
CA ARG A 73 16.85 -13.02 -15.85
C ARG A 73 16.68 -14.43 -15.30
N ASP A 74 16.02 -15.28 -16.08
CA ASP A 74 15.95 -16.71 -15.81
C ASP A 74 17.35 -17.30 -15.58
N GLY A 75 17.50 -18.18 -14.59
CA GLY A 75 18.77 -18.73 -14.18
C GLY A 75 19.65 -17.83 -13.30
N THR A 76 19.25 -16.56 -13.05
CA THR A 76 19.96 -15.69 -12.11
C THR A 76 20.07 -16.33 -10.73
N ALA A 77 21.27 -16.34 -10.16
CA ALA A 77 21.52 -16.85 -8.81
C ALA A 77 20.91 -15.93 -7.75
N VAL A 78 20.19 -16.53 -6.79
CA VAL A 78 19.50 -15.85 -5.69
C VAL A 78 20.13 -16.26 -4.37
N TYR A 79 20.39 -15.29 -3.52
CA TYR A 79 21.19 -15.43 -2.31
C TYR A 79 20.41 -14.99 -1.05
N ALA A 80 20.80 -15.52 0.10
CA ALA A 80 20.25 -15.13 1.38
C ALA A 80 20.60 -13.67 1.69
N VAL A 81 19.57 -12.84 1.95
CA VAL A 81 19.76 -11.42 2.33
C VAL A 81 20.19 -11.25 3.79
N GLU A 82 20.06 -12.32 4.59
CA GLU A 82 20.44 -12.39 6.00
C GLU A 82 20.83 -13.82 6.35
N PRO A 83 21.71 -14.05 7.36
CA PRO A 83 21.98 -15.39 7.87
C PRO A 83 20.76 -15.94 8.63
N GLY A 84 20.58 -17.25 8.59
CA GLY A 84 19.48 -17.92 9.28
C GLY A 84 19.40 -19.42 9.00
N VAL A 85 18.21 -20.00 9.19
CA VAL A 85 17.93 -21.40 8.91
C VAL A 85 16.85 -21.48 7.84
N VAL A 86 16.99 -22.37 6.87
CA VAL A 86 15.94 -22.69 5.89
C VAL A 86 14.80 -23.38 6.64
N VAL A 87 13.77 -22.61 7.00
CA VAL A 87 12.60 -23.11 7.76
C VAL A 87 11.50 -23.68 6.86
N ARG A 88 11.51 -23.35 5.57
CA ARG A 88 10.57 -23.88 4.57
C ARG A 88 11.24 -23.94 3.21
N ARG A 89 10.98 -25.02 2.47
CA ARG A 89 11.41 -25.21 1.08
C ARG A 89 10.30 -25.87 0.31
N HIS A 90 9.91 -25.28 -0.81
CA HIS A 90 9.02 -25.87 -1.82
C HIS A 90 9.77 -26.07 -3.14
N ALA A 91 9.09 -26.53 -4.17
CA ALA A 91 9.69 -26.75 -5.49
C ALA A 91 10.22 -25.45 -6.12
N ASP A 92 9.55 -24.32 -5.81
CA ASP A 92 9.74 -22.99 -6.41
C ASP A 92 10.09 -21.90 -5.39
N SER A 93 10.33 -22.25 -4.12
CA SER A 93 10.56 -21.26 -3.08
C SER A 93 11.39 -21.74 -1.90
N VAL A 94 12.00 -20.79 -1.20
CA VAL A 94 12.74 -20.97 0.06
C VAL A 94 12.34 -19.89 1.05
N THR A 95 12.18 -20.26 2.33
CA THR A 95 12.06 -19.29 3.42
C THR A 95 13.20 -19.47 4.41
N VAL A 96 13.95 -18.41 4.65
CA VAL A 96 15.00 -18.33 5.67
C VAL A 96 14.44 -17.65 6.91
N GLY A 97 14.49 -18.31 8.05
CA GLY A 97 14.03 -17.79 9.34
C GLY A 97 15.18 -17.44 10.27
N ARG A 98 14.97 -16.42 11.10
CA ARG A 98 15.88 -15.96 12.15
C ARG A 98 15.30 -16.25 13.54
N PRO A 99 16.14 -16.39 14.59
CA PRO A 99 15.67 -16.56 15.98
C PRO A 99 14.78 -15.41 16.46
N SER A 100 14.93 -14.19 15.90
CA SER A 100 14.10 -13.02 16.20
C SER A 100 12.63 -13.18 15.80
N GLY A 101 12.28 -14.20 15.00
CA GLY A 101 10.95 -14.38 14.39
C GLY A 101 10.81 -13.69 13.04
N ARG A 102 11.87 -13.05 12.53
CA ARG A 102 11.92 -12.50 11.18
C ARG A 102 12.17 -13.62 10.17
N ARG A 103 11.48 -13.52 9.01
CA ARG A 103 11.61 -14.48 7.92
C ARG A 103 11.75 -13.75 6.60
N TYR A 104 12.56 -14.32 5.70
CA TYR A 104 12.71 -13.86 4.33
C TYR A 104 12.34 -15.00 3.39
N GLY A 105 11.34 -14.76 2.57
CA GLY A 105 10.88 -15.71 1.55
C GLY A 105 11.37 -15.31 0.17
N TYR A 106 11.72 -16.28 -0.62
CA TYR A 106 12.23 -16.16 -1.99
C TYR A 106 11.41 -17.08 -2.86
N TRP A 107 10.59 -16.54 -3.76
CA TRP A 107 9.76 -17.31 -4.69
C TRP A 107 10.25 -17.17 -6.13
N HIS A 108 9.74 -18.05 -6.97
CA HIS A 108 10.09 -18.18 -8.37
C HIS A 108 11.54 -18.58 -8.58
N ILE A 109 12.07 -19.38 -7.66
CA ILE A 109 13.43 -19.91 -7.74
C ILE A 109 13.40 -21.45 -7.69
N ARG A 110 14.38 -22.08 -8.33
CA ARG A 110 14.69 -23.51 -8.13
C ARG A 110 15.69 -23.64 -6.98
N PRO A 111 15.27 -24.13 -5.79
CA PRO A 111 16.13 -24.20 -4.62
C PRO A 111 17.28 -25.21 -4.78
N VAL A 112 18.47 -24.83 -4.29
CA VAL A 112 19.64 -25.72 -4.17
C VAL A 112 19.98 -26.06 -2.72
N VAL A 113 19.25 -25.51 -1.76
CA VAL A 113 19.38 -25.78 -0.32
C VAL A 113 18.27 -26.71 0.17
N ARG A 114 18.48 -27.35 1.33
CA ARG A 114 17.49 -28.22 1.99
C ARG A 114 16.88 -27.51 3.22
N SER A 115 15.69 -27.91 3.63
CA SER A 115 15.12 -27.49 4.92
C SER A 115 16.06 -27.89 6.06
N GLY A 116 16.19 -27.04 7.09
CA GLY A 116 17.13 -27.21 8.20
C GLY A 116 18.54 -26.71 7.92
N THR A 117 18.90 -26.38 6.68
CA THR A 117 20.22 -25.83 6.35
C THR A 117 20.44 -24.48 7.02
N HIS A 118 21.55 -24.34 7.77
CA HIS A 118 22.04 -23.04 8.21
C HIS A 118 22.66 -22.31 7.01
N VAL A 119 22.19 -21.11 6.73
CA VAL A 119 22.72 -20.27 5.64
C VAL A 119 23.38 -19.02 6.20
N ARG A 120 24.49 -18.63 5.54
CA ARG A 120 25.20 -17.38 5.82
C ARG A 120 24.63 -16.27 4.95
N LEU A 121 24.92 -15.02 5.31
CA LEU A 121 24.70 -13.88 4.41
C LEU A 121 25.30 -14.16 3.03
N HIS A 122 24.55 -13.86 1.98
CA HIS A 122 24.95 -14.10 0.58
C HIS A 122 25.26 -15.56 0.22
N GLN A 123 24.74 -16.51 0.99
CA GLN A 123 24.79 -17.92 0.56
C GLN A 123 23.77 -18.17 -0.55
N LEU A 124 24.17 -18.91 -1.57
CA LEU A 124 23.30 -19.29 -2.68
C LEU A 124 22.12 -20.12 -2.17
N LEU A 125 20.91 -19.70 -2.51
CA LEU A 125 19.65 -20.38 -2.19
C LEU A 125 19.07 -21.12 -3.38
N GLY A 126 19.22 -20.59 -4.59
CA GLY A 126 18.65 -21.15 -5.80
C GLY A 126 18.88 -20.25 -7.01
N HIS A 127 18.14 -20.52 -8.08
CA HIS A 127 18.20 -19.78 -9.33
C HIS A 127 16.80 -19.47 -9.82
N VAL A 128 16.60 -18.29 -10.40
CA VAL A 128 15.31 -17.86 -10.98
C VAL A 128 14.83 -18.91 -11.98
N LEU A 129 13.57 -19.31 -11.84
CA LEU A 129 12.93 -20.31 -12.71
C LEU A 129 12.70 -19.74 -14.12
N PRO A 130 12.76 -20.59 -15.16
CA PRO A 130 12.44 -20.20 -16.51
C PRO A 130 11.02 -19.62 -16.65
N GLY A 131 10.89 -18.53 -17.42
CA GLY A 131 9.63 -17.85 -17.70
C GLY A 131 9.18 -16.87 -16.61
N TRP A 132 9.89 -16.77 -15.48
CA TRP A 132 9.52 -15.85 -14.41
C TRP A 132 10.17 -14.47 -14.53
N GLY A 133 11.44 -14.40 -14.96
CA GLY A 133 12.15 -13.13 -15.17
C GLY A 133 12.26 -12.24 -13.92
N HIS A 134 12.09 -12.79 -12.71
CA HIS A 134 12.23 -12.09 -11.44
C HIS A 134 12.37 -13.06 -10.27
N VAL A 135 12.86 -12.56 -9.16
CA VAL A 135 12.70 -13.17 -7.84
C VAL A 135 11.70 -12.32 -7.03
N HIS A 136 10.69 -12.96 -6.46
CA HIS A 136 9.83 -12.34 -5.48
C HIS A 136 10.48 -12.45 -4.10
N LEU A 137 10.77 -11.33 -3.46
CA LEU A 137 11.31 -11.25 -2.11
C LEU A 137 10.24 -10.72 -1.16
N ALA A 138 9.92 -11.50 -0.12
CA ALA A 138 9.05 -11.05 0.95
C ALA A 138 9.76 -11.10 2.31
N GLU A 139 9.46 -10.13 3.15
CA GLU A 139 9.85 -10.09 4.54
C GLU A 139 8.62 -10.27 5.42
N SER A 140 8.73 -11.08 6.49
CA SER A 140 7.69 -11.15 7.51
C SER A 140 8.30 -11.13 8.91
N PHE A 141 7.54 -10.62 9.87
CA PHE A 141 7.90 -10.61 11.28
C PHE A 141 6.70 -11.08 12.11
N ARG A 142 6.90 -12.16 12.87
CA ARG A 142 5.84 -12.76 13.71
C ARG A 142 4.54 -13.03 12.94
N GLY A 143 4.65 -13.52 11.70
CA GLY A 143 3.52 -13.87 10.85
C GLY A 143 2.93 -12.74 10.01
N SER A 144 3.31 -11.48 10.24
CA SER A 144 2.84 -10.33 9.45
C SER A 144 3.87 -9.93 8.41
N TYR A 145 3.45 -9.74 7.17
CA TYR A 145 4.30 -9.24 6.09
C TYR A 145 4.71 -7.79 6.33
N ARG A 146 5.95 -7.45 5.96
CA ARG A 146 6.55 -6.13 6.09
C ARG A 146 6.96 -5.62 4.71
N ASN A 147 6.79 -4.31 4.48
CA ASN A 147 7.19 -3.70 3.23
C ASN A 147 8.74 -3.74 3.10
N PRO A 148 9.30 -4.49 2.12
CA PRO A 148 10.74 -4.57 1.93
C PRO A 148 11.37 -3.23 1.53
N LEU A 149 10.59 -2.32 0.92
CA LEU A 149 11.06 -1.00 0.49
C LEU A 149 10.95 0.08 1.59
N ARG A 150 10.43 -0.22 2.79
CA ARG A 150 10.41 0.75 3.87
C ARG A 150 11.83 1.22 4.22
N LYS A 151 11.96 2.46 4.68
CA LYS A 151 13.27 3.02 5.07
C LYS A 151 14.00 2.10 6.07
N GLY A 152 15.26 1.80 5.79
CA GLY A 152 16.11 0.95 6.64
C GLY A 152 15.93 -0.56 6.43
N ALA A 153 15.16 -1.04 5.44
CA ALA A 153 15.05 -2.46 5.09
C ALA A 153 15.96 -2.81 3.92
N LEU A 154 15.42 -3.14 2.74
CA LEU A 154 16.22 -3.45 1.54
C LEU A 154 17.09 -2.26 1.15
N THR A 155 18.42 -2.47 1.09
CA THR A 155 19.38 -1.38 0.88
C THR A 155 20.56 -1.83 -0.01
N PRO A 156 21.15 -0.92 -0.84
CA PRO A 156 20.69 0.45 -1.06
C PRO A 156 19.39 0.51 -1.88
N TYR A 157 18.48 1.40 -1.51
CA TYR A 157 17.31 1.76 -2.29
C TYR A 157 17.04 3.26 -2.11
N SER A 158 17.11 4.01 -3.19
CA SER A 158 16.76 5.42 -3.24
C SER A 158 15.65 5.63 -4.26
N ASP A 159 14.73 6.51 -3.93
CA ASP A 159 13.63 6.90 -4.78
C ASP A 159 13.41 8.39 -4.68
N HIS A 160 13.26 9.05 -5.81
CA HIS A 160 12.98 10.47 -5.96
C HIS A 160 11.82 10.71 -6.94
N THR A 161 11.17 9.61 -7.39
CA THR A 161 9.97 9.70 -8.21
C THR A 161 8.80 10.13 -7.34
N LEU A 162 7.96 11.01 -7.86
CA LEU A 162 6.76 11.43 -7.14
C LEU A 162 5.61 10.51 -7.53
N PRO A 163 4.80 10.03 -6.59
CA PRO A 163 3.53 9.39 -6.92
C PRO A 163 2.65 10.31 -7.76
N THR A 164 1.84 9.74 -8.62
CA THR A 164 0.92 10.45 -9.50
C THR A 164 -0.51 10.19 -9.08
N VAL A 165 -1.28 11.25 -8.81
CA VAL A 165 -2.75 11.21 -8.76
C VAL A 165 -3.25 11.63 -10.14
N GLU A 166 -3.61 10.63 -10.96
CA GLU A 166 -3.91 10.82 -12.40
C GLU A 166 -5.26 11.46 -12.63
N TRP A 167 -6.26 11.04 -11.84
CA TRP A 167 -7.61 11.62 -11.84
C TRP A 167 -8.36 11.31 -10.55
N ILE A 168 -9.38 12.13 -10.22
CA ILE A 168 -10.29 11.98 -9.09
C ILE A 168 -11.71 12.00 -9.63
N ARG A 169 -12.58 11.11 -9.17
CA ARG A 169 -14.00 11.04 -9.51
C ARG A 169 -14.86 11.12 -8.25
N VAL A 170 -15.93 11.88 -8.36
CA VAL A 170 -16.99 11.96 -7.35
C VAL A 170 -18.14 11.07 -7.82
N LEU A 171 -18.57 10.16 -6.98
CA LEU A 171 -19.59 9.16 -7.29
C LEU A 171 -20.69 9.19 -6.23
N THR A 172 -21.88 8.76 -6.58
CA THR A 172 -22.87 8.36 -5.56
C THR A 172 -22.43 7.03 -4.93
N PRO A 173 -22.96 6.63 -3.75
CA PRO A 173 -22.70 5.31 -3.18
C PRO A 173 -23.12 4.11 -4.05
N LEU A 174 -23.93 4.37 -5.09
CA LEU A 174 -24.31 3.37 -6.10
C LEU A 174 -23.39 3.39 -7.33
N GLY A 175 -22.31 4.19 -7.33
CA GLY A 175 -21.30 4.27 -8.38
C GLY A 175 -21.66 5.16 -9.57
N ALA A 176 -22.75 5.94 -9.51
CA ALA A 176 -23.09 6.89 -10.57
C ALA A 176 -22.22 8.16 -10.43
N PRO A 177 -21.69 8.74 -11.55
CA PRO A 177 -20.95 9.99 -11.52
C PRO A 177 -21.79 11.14 -10.92
N VAL A 178 -21.15 11.96 -10.09
CA VAL A 178 -21.70 13.20 -9.52
C VAL A 178 -20.96 14.37 -10.13
N ASP A 179 -21.69 15.42 -10.55
CA ASP A 179 -21.10 16.68 -10.97
C ASP A 179 -20.49 17.39 -9.73
N PRO A 180 -19.18 17.61 -9.68
CA PRO A 180 -18.55 18.28 -8.56
C PRO A 180 -19.06 19.70 -8.29
N SER A 181 -19.68 20.35 -9.31
CA SER A 181 -20.24 21.70 -9.15
C SER A 181 -21.58 21.73 -8.41
N VAL A 182 -22.24 20.56 -8.21
CA VAL A 182 -23.54 20.45 -7.50
C VAL A 182 -23.60 19.14 -6.72
N VAL A 183 -22.91 19.10 -5.59
CA VAL A 183 -22.85 17.93 -4.72
C VAL A 183 -23.95 17.97 -3.67
N THR A 184 -24.74 16.90 -3.58
CA THR A 184 -25.80 16.74 -2.56
C THR A 184 -25.77 15.32 -2.02
N GLY A 185 -26.01 15.16 -0.72
CA GLY A 185 -26.10 13.85 -0.09
C GLY A 185 -24.75 13.13 0.07
N PRO A 186 -24.76 11.83 0.38
CA PRO A 186 -23.54 11.05 0.54
C PRO A 186 -22.85 10.79 -0.78
N ILE A 187 -21.51 10.88 -0.77
CA ILE A 187 -20.66 10.66 -1.95
C ILE A 187 -19.52 9.68 -1.63
N ASP A 188 -19.09 8.96 -2.65
CA ASP A 188 -17.85 8.20 -2.69
C ASP A 188 -16.82 8.93 -3.54
N ILE A 189 -15.54 8.76 -3.21
CA ILE A 189 -14.42 9.29 -4.00
C ILE A 189 -13.56 8.15 -4.48
N GLU A 190 -13.44 8.06 -5.81
CA GLU A 190 -12.52 7.15 -6.49
C GLU A 190 -11.38 7.94 -7.12
N ALA A 191 -10.16 7.39 -7.11
CA ALA A 191 -9.02 8.01 -7.80
C ALA A 191 -8.10 6.97 -8.42
N SER A 192 -7.50 7.31 -9.58
CA SER A 192 -6.37 6.58 -10.15
C SER A 192 -5.08 7.15 -9.58
N ILE A 193 -4.32 6.31 -8.86
CA ILE A 193 -3.14 6.75 -8.14
C ILE A 193 -2.06 5.68 -8.27
N TYR A 194 -0.87 6.08 -8.70
CA TYR A 194 0.27 5.16 -8.82
C TYR A 194 1.58 5.87 -8.57
N ASP A 195 2.59 5.08 -8.28
CA ASP A 195 3.98 5.47 -8.28
C ASP A 195 4.73 4.78 -9.44
N THR A 196 5.96 5.20 -9.71
CA THR A 196 6.82 4.61 -10.73
C THR A 196 8.14 4.16 -10.13
N PRO A 197 8.71 3.02 -10.59
CA PRO A 197 9.99 2.56 -10.07
C PRO A 197 11.11 3.56 -10.39
N PRO A 198 12.03 3.86 -9.41
CA PRO A 198 13.16 4.75 -9.65
C PRO A 198 14.17 4.20 -10.69
N ILE A 199 14.14 2.90 -10.92
CA ILE A 199 14.87 2.22 -11.97
C ILE A 199 13.87 1.43 -12.79
N ALA A 200 13.66 1.85 -14.04
CA ALA A 200 12.75 1.16 -14.95
C ALA A 200 13.18 -0.30 -15.15
N PRO A 201 12.27 -1.27 -14.94
CA PRO A 201 12.58 -2.67 -15.26
C PRO A 201 12.83 -2.82 -16.76
N PRO A 202 13.55 -3.87 -17.17
CA PRO A 202 13.74 -4.15 -18.60
C PRO A 202 12.39 -4.52 -19.26
N ALA A 203 12.29 -4.26 -20.56
CA ALA A 203 11.14 -4.74 -21.33
C ALA A 203 10.93 -6.25 -21.14
N PRO A 204 9.70 -6.73 -21.13
CA PRO A 204 8.45 -6.03 -21.45
C PRO A 204 7.79 -5.30 -20.26
N TRP A 205 8.50 -5.07 -19.14
CA TRP A 205 7.99 -4.51 -17.87
C TRP A 205 8.37 -3.04 -17.66
N ASN A 206 8.93 -2.39 -18.65
CA ASN A 206 9.46 -1.01 -18.58
C ASN A 206 8.40 0.08 -18.35
N LEU A 207 7.12 -0.29 -18.38
CA LEU A 207 5.99 0.58 -18.05
C LEU A 207 5.40 0.30 -16.66
N ALA A 208 6.15 -0.37 -15.79
CA ALA A 208 5.65 -0.74 -14.47
C ALA A 208 5.20 0.48 -13.65
N ARG A 209 4.08 0.32 -12.97
CA ARG A 209 3.51 1.21 -11.96
C ARG A 209 3.47 0.48 -10.62
N PHE A 210 3.44 1.21 -9.52
CA PHE A 210 3.40 0.68 -8.16
C PHE A 210 2.23 1.24 -7.37
N ALA A 211 1.78 0.48 -6.38
CA ALA A 211 1.00 1.03 -5.29
C ALA A 211 1.87 2.00 -4.48
N PRO A 212 1.45 3.25 -4.23
CA PRO A 212 2.15 4.13 -3.29
C PRO A 212 2.09 3.56 -1.88
N ALA A 213 2.99 4.01 -1.00
CA ALA A 213 3.03 3.55 0.38
C ALA A 213 1.82 4.05 1.20
N GLN A 214 1.32 5.23 0.91
CA GLN A 214 0.14 5.80 1.55
C GLN A 214 -0.70 6.58 0.54
N VAL A 215 -2.03 6.55 0.73
CA VAL A 215 -3.00 7.43 0.07
C VAL A 215 -3.83 8.11 1.14
N TRP A 216 -3.97 9.42 1.05
CA TRP A 216 -4.75 10.24 1.97
C TRP A 216 -5.62 11.25 1.22
N TRP A 217 -6.56 11.84 1.92
CA TRP A 217 -7.38 12.92 1.40
C TRP A 217 -7.69 13.97 2.48
N SER A 218 -8.00 15.18 2.03
CA SER A 218 -8.54 16.23 2.87
C SER A 218 -9.59 17.04 2.13
N LEU A 219 -10.59 17.50 2.85
CA LEU A 219 -11.61 18.43 2.37
C LEU A 219 -11.49 19.74 3.13
N THR A 220 -11.28 20.82 2.39
CA THR A 220 -11.03 22.16 2.95
C THR A 220 -12.12 23.11 2.51
N GLY A 221 -12.72 23.84 3.44
CA GLY A 221 -13.70 24.88 3.16
C GLY A 221 -13.08 26.12 2.50
N SER A 222 -13.92 27.02 1.99
CA SER A 222 -13.50 28.28 1.35
C SER A 222 -12.75 29.24 2.30
N ASP A 223 -12.87 29.04 3.60
CA ASP A 223 -12.14 29.75 4.65
C ASP A 223 -10.74 29.19 4.92
N GLY A 224 -10.34 28.12 4.21
CA GLY A 224 -9.08 27.43 4.40
C GLY A 224 -9.05 26.43 5.56
N VAL A 225 -10.18 26.18 6.21
CA VAL A 225 -10.28 25.22 7.30
C VAL A 225 -10.50 23.82 6.76
N VAL A 226 -9.68 22.86 7.21
CA VAL A 226 -9.90 21.43 6.91
C VAL A 226 -11.10 20.93 7.72
N VAL A 227 -12.16 20.56 7.02
CA VAL A 227 -13.42 20.09 7.62
C VAL A 227 -13.47 18.57 7.75
N ALA A 228 -12.73 17.84 6.91
CA ALA A 228 -12.59 16.39 7.00
C ALA A 228 -11.27 15.94 6.37
N SER A 229 -10.67 14.89 6.90
CA SER A 229 -9.48 14.27 6.33
C SER A 229 -9.32 12.84 6.85
N SER A 230 -8.68 11.98 6.08
CA SER A 230 -8.34 10.62 6.50
C SER A 230 -7.23 10.01 5.67
N LEU A 231 -6.67 8.91 6.19
CA LEU A 231 -5.78 8.03 5.46
C LEU A 231 -6.64 6.91 4.83
N ALA A 232 -6.67 6.87 3.50
CA ALA A 232 -7.41 5.86 2.76
C ALA A 232 -6.70 4.51 2.75
N VAL A 233 -5.35 4.52 2.62
CA VAL A 233 -4.54 3.30 2.60
C VAL A 233 -3.16 3.54 3.22
N ASN A 234 -2.61 2.50 3.86
CA ASN A 234 -1.26 2.53 4.41
C ASN A 234 -0.54 1.18 4.21
N PHE A 235 0.35 1.14 3.23
CA PHE A 235 1.27 0.04 2.95
C PHE A 235 2.71 0.34 3.40
N GLN A 236 2.95 1.44 4.13
CA GLN A 236 4.29 1.88 4.52
C GLN A 236 5.08 0.80 5.26
N PHE A 237 4.43 0.09 6.17
CA PHE A 237 5.10 -0.90 7.01
C PHE A 237 4.56 -2.32 6.86
N GLY A 238 3.32 -2.51 6.51
CA GLY A 238 2.65 -3.80 6.44
C GLY A 238 1.40 -3.77 5.57
N LEU A 239 0.75 -4.92 5.42
CA LEU A 239 -0.48 -5.04 4.66
C LEU A 239 -1.70 -5.02 5.58
N PRO A 240 -2.81 -4.45 5.12
CA PRO A 240 -4.11 -4.69 5.73
C PRO A 240 -4.55 -6.15 5.49
N SER A 241 -5.62 -6.56 6.14
CA SER A 241 -6.27 -7.84 5.84
C SER A 241 -6.73 -7.90 4.38
N ASN A 242 -6.59 -9.06 3.71
CA ASN A 242 -7.11 -9.25 2.36
C ASN A 242 -8.63 -9.04 2.28
N GLY A 243 -9.37 -9.19 3.37
CA GLY A 243 -10.80 -8.85 3.43
C GLY A 243 -11.11 -7.36 3.16
N LEU A 244 -10.10 -6.49 3.26
CA LEU A 244 -10.23 -5.07 2.93
C LEU A 244 -9.85 -4.75 1.47
N TYR A 245 -9.54 -5.76 0.64
CA TYR A 245 -9.10 -5.52 -0.72
C TYR A 245 -10.10 -4.67 -1.52
N ASN A 246 -11.37 -5.09 -1.57
CA ASN A 246 -12.43 -4.38 -2.28
C ASN A 246 -12.88 -3.07 -1.59
N TRP A 247 -12.46 -2.84 -0.36
CA TRP A 247 -12.63 -1.56 0.35
C TRP A 247 -11.54 -0.55 -0.04
N ILE A 248 -10.38 -1.05 -0.44
CA ILE A 248 -9.22 -0.23 -0.80
C ILE A 248 -9.13 -0.05 -2.32
N TYR A 249 -9.19 -1.15 -3.07
CA TYR A 249 -9.10 -1.12 -4.52
C TYR A 249 -10.50 -1.12 -5.17
N ALA A 250 -10.75 -0.14 -6.01
CA ALA A 250 -11.96 -0.11 -6.82
C ALA A 250 -11.89 -1.15 -7.96
N ALA A 251 -13.06 -1.49 -8.48
CA ALA A 251 -13.20 -2.43 -9.59
C ALA A 251 -12.40 -1.95 -10.82
N GLY A 252 -11.69 -2.85 -11.47
CA GLY A 252 -10.82 -2.51 -12.62
C GLY A 252 -9.35 -2.36 -12.24
N SER A 253 -8.99 -2.34 -10.94
CA SER A 253 -7.58 -2.38 -10.53
C SER A 253 -6.94 -3.70 -10.94
N TYR A 254 -5.72 -3.65 -11.47
CA TYR A 254 -4.92 -4.84 -11.83
C TYR A 254 -3.43 -4.53 -11.79
N GLN A 255 -2.63 -5.57 -11.55
CA GLN A 255 -1.17 -5.50 -11.54
C GLN A 255 -0.57 -5.25 -12.93
N ASN A 256 0.70 -4.84 -12.97
CA ASN A 256 1.48 -4.77 -14.21
C ASN A 256 1.43 -6.09 -15.01
N LYS A 257 1.36 -5.96 -16.33
CA LYS A 257 1.44 -7.06 -17.31
C LYS A 257 2.53 -6.74 -18.34
N PRO A 258 3.06 -7.74 -19.09
CA PRO A 258 3.98 -7.46 -20.18
C PRO A 258 3.40 -6.41 -21.14
N HIS A 259 4.18 -5.36 -21.43
CA HIS A 259 3.82 -4.23 -22.28
C HIS A 259 2.59 -3.40 -21.85
N ARG A 260 2.08 -3.62 -20.63
CA ARG A 260 0.92 -2.91 -20.11
C ARG A 260 1.16 -2.53 -18.63
N PRO A 261 1.11 -1.23 -18.31
CA PRO A 261 1.18 -0.79 -16.91
C PRO A 261 -0.04 -1.30 -16.13
N GLY A 262 0.13 -1.47 -14.83
CA GLY A 262 -0.97 -1.75 -13.92
C GLY A 262 -1.92 -0.57 -13.82
N GLU A 263 -3.14 -0.85 -13.39
CA GLU A 263 -4.17 0.13 -13.08
C GLU A 263 -4.44 0.10 -11.59
N TYR A 264 -4.34 1.25 -10.93
CA TYR A 264 -4.42 1.36 -9.48
C TYR A 264 -5.54 2.32 -9.11
N LEU A 265 -6.76 1.80 -9.01
CA LEU A 265 -7.96 2.55 -8.66
C LEU A 265 -8.24 2.38 -7.19
N TYR A 266 -8.32 3.48 -6.47
CA TYR A 266 -8.54 3.49 -5.02
C TYR A 266 -9.89 4.05 -4.67
N TRP A 267 -10.57 3.39 -3.76
CA TRP A 267 -11.60 4.03 -2.97
C TRP A 267 -10.94 4.93 -1.93
N VAL A 268 -10.93 6.22 -2.22
CA VAL A 268 -10.32 7.23 -1.34
C VAL A 268 -11.24 7.55 -0.17
N VAL A 269 -12.55 7.60 -0.45
CA VAL A 269 -13.61 7.85 0.53
C VAL A 269 -14.80 6.98 0.21
N HIS A 270 -15.42 6.41 1.24
CA HIS A 270 -16.72 5.76 1.15
C HIS A 270 -17.74 6.54 1.99
N GLY A 271 -18.86 6.92 1.38
CA GLY A 271 -20.03 7.46 2.05
C GLY A 271 -19.77 8.76 2.83
N LEU A 272 -18.98 9.70 2.27
CA LEU A 272 -18.86 11.02 2.86
C LEU A 272 -20.23 11.71 2.86
N ASP A 273 -20.83 11.84 4.03
CA ASP A 273 -22.11 12.50 4.16
C ASP A 273 -21.95 14.03 4.10
N THR A 274 -22.41 14.63 3.01
CA THR A 274 -22.38 16.07 2.82
C THR A 274 -23.65 16.77 3.32
N THR A 275 -24.69 16.04 3.73
CA THR A 275 -25.99 16.63 4.12
C THR A 275 -25.91 17.55 5.31
N GLY A 276 -25.01 17.27 6.26
CA GLY A 276 -24.76 18.11 7.43
C GLY A 276 -23.75 19.23 7.20
N MET A 277 -23.19 19.36 5.99
CA MET A 277 -22.17 20.37 5.69
C MET A 277 -22.82 21.65 5.18
N PRO A 278 -22.30 22.84 5.53
CA PRO A 278 -22.75 24.11 4.95
C PRO A 278 -22.67 24.12 3.43
N ASN A 279 -23.67 24.71 2.76
CA ASN A 279 -23.60 24.96 1.34
C ASN A 279 -22.44 25.91 1.00
N GLY A 280 -21.71 25.63 -0.08
CA GLY A 280 -20.57 26.44 -0.49
C GLY A 280 -19.50 25.66 -1.20
N SER A 281 -18.39 26.32 -1.46
CA SER A 281 -17.24 25.75 -2.17
C SER A 281 -16.27 25.09 -1.22
N TYR A 282 -15.78 23.92 -1.63
CA TYR A 282 -14.78 23.12 -0.92
C TYR A 282 -13.71 22.65 -1.91
N THR A 283 -12.50 22.46 -1.43
CA THR A 283 -11.43 21.80 -2.18
C THR A 283 -11.19 20.41 -1.59
N LEU A 284 -11.42 19.37 -2.39
CA LEU A 284 -11.00 18.01 -2.09
C LEU A 284 -9.60 17.82 -2.64
N GLU A 285 -8.62 17.59 -1.78
CA GLU A 285 -7.26 17.21 -2.15
C GLU A 285 -7.06 15.72 -1.87
N VAL A 286 -6.45 15.02 -2.82
CA VAL A 286 -6.02 13.63 -2.71
C VAL A 286 -4.52 13.59 -2.89
N GLY A 287 -3.83 12.93 -1.95
CA GLY A 287 -2.38 12.81 -1.96
C GLY A 287 -1.91 11.37 -1.82
N ALA A 288 -0.75 11.12 -2.37
CA ALA A 288 -0.05 9.85 -2.25
C ALA A 288 1.41 10.06 -1.84
N VAL A 289 1.92 9.16 -1.01
CA VAL A 289 3.29 9.20 -0.51
C VAL A 289 3.94 7.85 -0.73
N ASP A 290 5.18 7.83 -1.22
CA ASP A 290 5.99 6.62 -1.36
C ASP A 290 6.75 6.26 -0.07
N THR A 291 7.59 5.23 -0.11
CA THR A 291 8.39 4.79 1.04
C THR A 291 9.56 5.71 1.37
N ARG A 292 9.83 6.74 0.56
CA ARG A 292 10.88 7.76 0.75
C ARG A 292 10.33 9.13 1.07
N ASN A 293 8.99 9.24 1.27
CA ASN A 293 8.24 10.45 1.55
C ASN A 293 8.20 11.42 0.35
N ASN A 294 8.36 10.93 -0.88
CA ASN A 294 8.02 11.73 -2.05
C ASN A 294 6.50 11.84 -2.10
N LEU A 295 6.00 13.06 -2.30
CA LEU A 295 4.58 13.41 -2.26
C LEU A 295 4.09 13.83 -3.63
N GLY A 296 2.99 13.23 -4.09
CA GLY A 296 2.21 13.69 -5.22
C GLY A 296 0.79 14.00 -4.80
N THR A 297 0.20 15.10 -5.28
CA THR A 297 -1.17 15.50 -4.97
C THR A 297 -1.93 15.94 -6.21
N SER A 298 -3.25 15.87 -6.13
CA SER A 298 -4.19 16.48 -7.07
C SER A 298 -5.43 16.92 -6.32
N SER A 299 -6.20 17.86 -6.87
CA SER A 299 -7.39 18.36 -6.21
C SER A 299 -8.56 18.55 -7.17
N VAL A 300 -9.76 18.53 -6.64
CA VAL A 300 -11.00 18.89 -7.33
C VAL A 300 -11.82 19.82 -6.43
N ASN A 301 -12.41 20.86 -7.04
CA ASN A 301 -13.32 21.74 -6.33
C ASN A 301 -14.72 21.12 -6.31
N LEU A 302 -15.33 21.12 -5.14
CA LEU A 302 -16.69 20.66 -4.89
C LEU A 302 -17.56 21.85 -4.49
N THR A 303 -18.79 21.90 -5.00
CA THR A 303 -19.81 22.83 -4.51
C THR A 303 -20.90 22.02 -3.81
N ILE A 304 -21.00 22.12 -2.50
CA ILE A 304 -22.08 21.50 -1.73
C ILE A 304 -23.32 22.37 -1.87
N ALA A 305 -24.43 21.77 -2.31
CA ALA A 305 -25.69 22.43 -2.61
C ALA A 305 -26.88 21.65 -2.03
N ASN A 306 -26.87 21.40 -0.73
CA ASN A 306 -27.96 20.71 -0.04
C ASN A 306 -29.23 21.56 -0.09
N ALA A 307 -30.39 20.93 -0.24
CA ALA A 307 -31.67 21.61 -0.12
C ALA A 307 -31.78 22.25 1.27
N ALA A 308 -32.37 23.44 1.34
CA ALA A 308 -32.70 24.05 2.65
C ALA A 308 -33.55 23.08 3.46
N ALA A 309 -33.17 22.86 4.73
CA ALA A 309 -34.03 22.12 5.64
C ALA A 309 -35.35 22.84 5.74
N GLY A 310 -36.44 22.22 5.24
CA GLY A 310 -37.79 22.78 5.24
C GLY A 310 -38.37 22.86 6.66
#